data_9aa0fde8879aa0fc47efdff203e0a170
#
_entry.id   9aa0fde8879aa0fc47efdff203e0a170
#
_cell.length_a   1.000
_cell.length_b   1.000
_cell.length_c   1.000
_cell.angle_alpha   90.00
_cell.angle_beta   90.00
_cell.angle_gamma   90.00
#
_symmetry.space_group_name_H-M   'P 1'
#
loop_
_entity.id
_entity.type
_entity.pdbx_description
1 polymer ?
#
loop_
_entity_poly.entity_id
_entity_poly.type
_entity_poly.pdbx_seq_one_letter_code
_entity_poly.pdbx_strand_id
1 'polypeptide(L)'
;MATSTSNTTVVLRLPLSASRGRVWLVSGLTVLVALVGLISCWLNPDIAAPLRPGLDFTGGTQIQLERDCGESCRDLKSIAVSSPVQSLTLPAEEDDPVPNLRSARVQLLDGGQSLVLRVPTLTAAQGQALITAVEPIAGPFVTGGQSVDTIGPSL
;
A
#
# COMPACT_ATOMS: atom_id res chain seq x y z
N MET A 1 -41.63 -30.53 38.04
CA MET A 1 -40.82 -31.27 37.04
C MET A 1 -39.69 -30.39 36.63
N ALA A 2 -38.49 -30.60 37.15
CA ALA A 2 -37.30 -29.84 36.85
C ALA A 2 -36.44 -30.68 35.88
N THR A 3 -36.30 -30.25 34.67
CA THR A 3 -35.42 -30.87 33.66
C THR A 3 -33.99 -30.37 33.86
N SER A 4 -33.17 -31.27 34.41
CA SER A 4 -31.74 -31.05 34.56
C SER A 4 -31.05 -31.18 33.20
N THR A 5 -30.55 -30.08 32.66
CA THR A 5 -29.73 -30.07 31.45
C THR A 5 -28.29 -30.37 31.83
N SER A 6 -27.82 -31.58 31.59
CA SER A 6 -26.44 -32.00 31.79
C SER A 6 -25.56 -31.36 30.71
N ASN A 7 -24.81 -30.33 31.08
CA ASN A 7 -23.73 -29.79 30.24
C ASN A 7 -22.55 -30.78 30.20
N THR A 8 -22.50 -31.58 29.16
CA THR A 8 -21.33 -32.43 28.88
C THR A 8 -20.21 -31.57 28.31
N THR A 9 -19.31 -31.10 29.18
CA THR A 9 -18.07 -30.45 28.75
C THR A 9 -17.16 -31.52 28.16
N VAL A 10 -17.07 -31.56 26.84
CA VAL A 10 -16.12 -32.41 26.13
C VAL A 10 -14.73 -31.80 26.35
N VAL A 11 -14.02 -32.29 27.36
CA VAL A 11 -12.61 -31.95 27.57
C VAL A 11 -11.80 -32.75 26.57
N LEU A 12 -11.36 -32.09 25.48
CA LEU A 12 -10.43 -32.65 24.52
C LEU A 12 -9.08 -32.83 25.21
N ARG A 13 -8.83 -34.02 25.78
CA ARG A 13 -7.52 -34.39 26.32
C ARG A 13 -6.61 -34.73 25.13
N LEU A 14 -5.91 -33.73 24.59
CA LEU A 14 -4.82 -33.93 23.68
C LEU A 14 -3.67 -34.64 24.43
N PRO A 15 -3.16 -35.79 23.95
CA PRO A 15 -2.03 -36.48 24.55
C PRO A 15 -0.73 -35.72 24.30
N LEU A 16 -0.47 -34.67 25.05
CA LEU A 16 0.70 -33.80 24.91
C LEU A 16 2.02 -34.47 25.36
N SER A 17 1.94 -35.63 26.03
CA SER A 17 3.14 -36.26 26.62
C SER A 17 3.90 -37.21 25.69
N ALA A 18 3.27 -37.76 24.65
CA ALA A 18 3.89 -38.78 23.80
C ALA A 18 4.66 -38.24 22.58
N SER A 19 4.64 -36.93 22.34
CA SER A 19 5.20 -36.33 21.14
C SER A 19 6.07 -35.08 21.36
N ARG A 20 6.66 -34.92 22.54
CA ARG A 20 7.52 -33.75 22.82
C ARG A 20 8.53 -33.50 21.71
N GLY A 21 9.22 -34.54 21.24
CA GLY A 21 10.18 -34.41 20.13
C GLY A 21 9.54 -33.99 18.80
N ARG A 22 8.36 -34.52 18.48
CA ARG A 22 7.64 -34.16 17.24
C ARG A 22 7.10 -32.75 17.28
N VAL A 23 6.60 -32.30 18.43
CA VAL A 23 6.12 -30.92 18.61
C VAL A 23 7.29 -29.94 18.47
N TRP A 24 8.45 -30.24 19.06
CA TRP A 24 9.66 -29.44 18.92
C TRP A 24 10.15 -29.40 17.47
N LEU A 25 10.12 -30.53 16.76
CA LEU A 25 10.49 -30.58 15.34
C LEU A 25 9.54 -29.77 14.47
N VAL A 26 8.22 -29.90 14.66
CA VAL A 26 7.23 -29.15 13.88
C VAL A 26 7.35 -27.65 14.18
N SER A 27 7.47 -27.27 15.45
CA SER A 27 7.67 -25.88 15.84
C SER A 27 8.97 -25.30 15.26
N GLY A 28 10.07 -26.03 15.36
CA GLY A 28 11.35 -25.63 14.77
C GLY A 28 11.29 -25.47 13.26
N LEU A 29 10.62 -26.41 12.57
CA LEU A 29 10.41 -26.33 11.13
C LEU A 29 9.57 -25.11 10.74
N THR A 30 8.50 -24.82 11.49
CA THR A 30 7.66 -23.65 11.24
C THR A 30 8.43 -22.35 11.40
N VAL A 31 9.23 -22.22 12.46
CA VAL A 31 10.10 -21.06 12.68
C VAL A 31 11.13 -20.93 11.54
N LEU A 32 11.72 -22.04 11.11
CA LEU A 32 12.70 -22.04 10.02
C LEU A 32 12.07 -21.56 8.70
N VAL A 33 10.88 -22.07 8.37
CA VAL A 33 10.14 -21.63 7.16
C VAL A 33 9.78 -20.14 7.25
N ALA A 34 9.36 -19.67 8.42
CA ALA A 34 9.06 -18.25 8.64
C ALA A 34 10.32 -17.37 8.46
N LEU A 35 11.47 -17.79 8.98
CA LEU A 35 12.73 -17.07 8.80
C LEU A 35 13.18 -17.04 7.34
N VAL A 36 13.09 -18.18 6.64
CA VAL A 36 13.41 -18.22 5.20
C VAL A 36 12.49 -17.32 4.41
N GLY A 37 11.19 -17.31 4.71
CA GLY A 37 10.23 -16.39 4.09
C GLY A 37 10.60 -14.91 4.35
N LEU A 38 10.96 -14.57 5.57
CA LEU A 38 11.36 -13.22 5.95
C LEU A 38 12.63 -12.77 5.21
N ILE A 39 13.64 -13.64 5.14
CA ILE A 39 14.89 -13.37 4.41
C ILE A 39 14.62 -13.24 2.91
N SER A 40 13.78 -14.11 2.35
CA SER A 40 13.39 -14.03 0.94
C SER A 40 12.67 -12.72 0.61
N CYS A 41 11.80 -12.24 1.50
CA CYS A 41 11.17 -10.92 1.35
C CYS A 41 12.20 -9.77 1.40
N TRP A 42 13.24 -9.92 2.20
CA TRP A 42 14.28 -8.89 2.32
C TRP A 42 15.23 -8.85 1.13
N LEU A 43 15.53 -10.02 0.56
CA LEU A 43 16.39 -10.14 -0.62
C LEU A 43 15.67 -9.83 -1.93
N ASN A 44 14.34 -9.76 -1.92
CA ASN A 44 13.57 -9.47 -3.11
C ASN A 44 13.59 -7.96 -3.40
N PRO A 45 14.17 -7.50 -4.53
CA PRO A 45 14.29 -6.09 -4.87
C PRO A 45 12.93 -5.40 -5.06
N ASP A 46 11.89 -6.16 -5.44
CA ASP A 46 10.54 -5.60 -5.62
C ASP A 46 9.82 -5.32 -4.30
N ILE A 47 10.20 -6.04 -3.24
CA ILE A 47 9.59 -5.91 -1.91
C ILE A 47 10.43 -5.01 -1.00
N ALA A 48 11.75 -5.12 -1.07
CA ALA A 48 12.79 -4.32 -0.40
C ALA A 48 12.68 -4.17 1.14
N ALA A 49 11.60 -4.64 1.76
CA ALA A 49 11.44 -4.69 3.22
C ALA A 49 10.27 -5.63 3.60
N PRO A 50 10.34 -6.32 4.75
CA PRO A 50 9.25 -7.17 5.24
C PRO A 50 7.99 -6.37 5.60
N LEU A 51 8.14 -5.08 5.87
CA LEU A 51 7.06 -4.13 6.15
C LEU A 51 7.33 -2.87 5.35
N ARG A 52 6.36 -2.43 4.55
CA ARG A 52 6.41 -1.12 3.90
C ARG A 52 5.76 -0.11 4.85
N PRO A 53 6.52 0.77 5.48
CA PRO A 53 5.95 1.81 6.33
C PRO A 53 5.03 2.70 5.51
N GLY A 54 3.93 3.13 6.11
CA GLY A 54 3.00 4.09 5.50
C GLY A 54 3.64 5.48 5.37
N LEU A 55 2.95 6.37 4.67
CA LEU A 55 3.38 7.77 4.51
C LEU A 55 3.58 8.48 5.84
N ASP A 56 2.84 8.08 6.88
CA ASP A 56 2.96 8.66 8.22
C ASP A 56 4.36 8.44 8.84
N PHE A 57 5.08 7.39 8.42
CA PHE A 57 6.43 7.09 8.91
C PHE A 57 7.52 7.57 7.95
N THR A 58 7.27 7.50 6.65
CA THR A 58 8.29 7.85 5.63
C THR A 58 8.18 9.30 5.18
N GLY A 59 7.07 9.96 5.48
CA GLY A 59 6.68 11.21 4.86
C GLY A 59 6.31 11.02 3.38
N GLY A 60 5.79 12.05 2.77
CA GLY A 60 5.43 12.03 1.36
C GLY A 60 4.29 12.99 1.05
N THR A 61 3.93 13.04 -0.22
CA THR A 61 2.83 13.87 -0.72
C THR A 61 1.68 12.97 -1.17
N GLN A 62 0.49 13.24 -0.67
CA GLN A 62 -0.75 12.66 -1.15
C GLN A 62 -1.49 13.69 -1.98
N ILE A 63 -1.78 13.33 -3.22
CA ILE A 63 -2.53 14.16 -4.15
C ILE A 63 -3.84 13.44 -4.43
N GLN A 64 -4.94 14.10 -4.15
CA GLN A 64 -6.28 13.62 -4.48
C GLN A 64 -6.85 14.48 -5.59
N LEU A 65 -7.32 13.84 -6.64
CA LEU A 65 -7.85 14.49 -7.84
C LEU A 65 -9.23 13.93 -8.13
N GLU A 66 -10.22 14.80 -8.26
CA GLU A 66 -11.55 14.44 -8.75
C GLU A 66 -11.56 14.51 -10.27
N ARG A 67 -12.04 13.42 -10.89
CA ARG A 67 -12.10 13.28 -12.36
C ARG A 67 -13.47 13.68 -12.86
N ASP A 68 -13.48 14.46 -13.93
CA ASP A 68 -14.72 14.79 -14.67
C ASP A 68 -14.91 13.78 -15.82
N CYS A 69 -15.41 12.60 -15.50
CA CYS A 69 -15.50 11.47 -16.44
C CYS A 69 -16.90 10.83 -16.53
N GLY A 70 -17.87 11.28 -15.72
CA GLY A 70 -19.23 10.72 -15.71
C GLY A 70 -19.26 9.20 -15.54
N GLU A 71 -19.94 8.49 -16.42
CA GLU A 71 -20.03 7.01 -16.38
C GLU A 71 -18.75 6.31 -16.85
N SER A 72 -17.91 6.97 -17.64
CA SER A 72 -16.64 6.42 -18.17
C SER A 72 -15.53 6.30 -17.11
N CYS A 73 -15.77 6.74 -15.87
CA CYS A 73 -14.80 6.66 -14.79
C CYS A 73 -14.36 5.23 -14.50
N ARG A 74 -15.24 4.26 -14.67
CA ARG A 74 -15.01 2.84 -14.33
C ARG A 74 -14.04 2.12 -15.27
N ASP A 75 -13.82 2.66 -16.47
CA ASP A 75 -12.99 2.02 -17.49
C ASP A 75 -11.50 2.16 -17.21
N LEU A 76 -11.10 3.16 -16.41
CA LEU A 76 -9.72 3.37 -16.04
C LEU A 76 -9.26 2.37 -14.98
N LYS A 77 -8.18 1.67 -15.28
CA LYS A 77 -7.50 0.79 -14.33
C LYS A 77 -6.36 1.52 -13.64
N SER A 78 -6.17 1.30 -12.35
CA SER A 78 -5.07 1.92 -11.57
C SER A 78 -3.69 1.65 -12.17
N ILE A 79 -3.49 0.47 -12.79
CA ILE A 79 -2.23 0.11 -13.43
C ILE A 79 -1.94 0.99 -14.67
N ALA A 80 -2.95 1.43 -15.38
CA ALA A 80 -2.79 2.29 -16.56
C ALA A 80 -2.23 3.67 -16.18
N VAL A 81 -2.49 4.13 -14.96
CA VAL A 81 -1.97 5.40 -14.44
C VAL A 81 -0.65 5.18 -13.68
N SER A 82 -0.55 4.10 -12.89
CA SER A 82 0.62 3.86 -12.06
C SER A 82 1.90 3.62 -12.88
N SER A 83 1.79 2.89 -14.00
CA SER A 83 2.95 2.57 -14.85
C SER A 83 3.61 3.84 -15.45
N PRO A 84 2.87 4.75 -16.10
CA PRO A 84 3.44 6.01 -16.57
C PRO A 84 3.98 6.89 -15.43
N VAL A 85 3.24 7.00 -14.31
CA VAL A 85 3.67 7.81 -13.16
C VAL A 85 5.02 7.32 -12.60
N GLN A 86 5.21 6.01 -12.47
CA GLN A 86 6.45 5.43 -11.95
C GLN A 86 7.66 5.64 -12.88
N SER A 87 7.42 5.83 -14.18
CA SER A 87 8.46 6.11 -15.17
C SER A 87 8.69 7.60 -15.43
N LEU A 88 7.84 8.46 -14.86
CA LEU A 88 7.93 9.90 -15.06
C LEU A 88 9.15 10.47 -14.32
N THR A 89 9.87 11.35 -15.00
CA THR A 89 10.95 12.12 -14.39
C THR A 89 10.47 13.56 -14.24
N LEU A 90 10.38 14.03 -13.01
CA LEU A 90 9.99 15.40 -12.71
C LEU A 90 11.18 16.35 -12.83
N PRO A 91 10.95 17.65 -13.06
CA PRO A 91 12.03 18.63 -13.10
C PRO A 91 12.74 18.71 -11.74
N ALA A 92 14.06 18.82 -11.79
CA ALA A 92 14.87 19.14 -10.61
C ALA A 92 14.69 20.63 -10.29
N GLU A 93 14.57 20.96 -9.01
CA GLU A 93 14.66 22.33 -8.52
C GLU A 93 16.05 22.55 -7.91
N GLU A 94 16.48 23.82 -7.81
CA GLU A 94 17.86 24.16 -7.44
C GLU A 94 18.30 23.59 -6.07
N ASP A 95 17.35 23.39 -5.15
CA ASP A 95 17.63 22.91 -3.79
C ASP A 95 17.08 21.49 -3.50
N ASP A 96 16.31 20.90 -4.42
CA ASP A 96 15.67 19.59 -4.20
C ASP A 96 16.07 18.55 -5.25
N PRO A 97 16.49 17.35 -4.83
CA PRO A 97 16.82 16.28 -5.75
C PRO A 97 15.60 15.81 -6.53
N VAL A 98 15.82 15.29 -7.72
CA VAL A 98 14.74 14.67 -8.53
C VAL A 98 14.06 13.56 -7.74
N PRO A 99 12.77 13.66 -7.45
CA PRO A 99 12.06 12.66 -6.67
C PRO A 99 11.95 11.34 -7.44
N ASN A 100 12.21 10.24 -6.76
CA ASN A 100 12.09 8.92 -7.36
C ASN A 100 10.64 8.42 -7.28
N LEU A 101 9.92 8.48 -8.38
CA LEU A 101 8.51 8.08 -8.46
C LEU A 101 8.27 6.55 -8.59
N ARG A 102 9.32 5.72 -8.59
CA ARG A 102 9.15 4.25 -8.66
C ARG A 102 8.34 3.67 -7.50
N SER A 103 8.36 4.34 -6.36
CA SER A 103 7.55 3.97 -5.20
C SER A 103 6.13 4.56 -5.21
N ALA A 104 5.80 5.37 -6.21
CA ALA A 104 4.50 6.00 -6.35
C ALA A 104 3.37 4.96 -6.38
N ARG A 105 2.30 5.25 -5.68
CA ARG A 105 1.11 4.42 -5.65
C ARG A 105 -0.10 5.20 -6.13
N VAL A 106 -0.87 4.54 -6.96
CA VAL A 106 -2.09 5.09 -7.54
C VAL A 106 -3.27 4.25 -7.09
N GLN A 107 -4.28 4.88 -6.54
CA GLN A 107 -5.54 4.26 -6.14
C GLN A 107 -6.70 5.00 -6.78
N LEU A 108 -7.65 4.25 -7.32
CA LEU A 108 -8.92 4.77 -7.81
C LEU A 108 -9.98 4.47 -6.77
N LEU A 109 -10.73 5.47 -6.38
CA LEU A 109 -11.83 5.41 -5.43
C LEU A 109 -13.14 5.79 -6.13
N ASP A 110 -14.26 5.51 -5.48
CA ASP A 110 -15.60 5.90 -5.92
C ASP A 110 -15.91 5.47 -7.37
N GLY A 111 -15.56 4.23 -7.70
CA GLY A 111 -15.76 3.72 -9.05
C GLY A 111 -14.92 4.42 -10.12
N GLY A 112 -13.79 5.00 -9.73
CA GLY A 112 -12.87 5.71 -10.62
C GLY A 112 -13.08 7.22 -10.71
N GLN A 113 -14.00 7.80 -9.95
CA GLN A 113 -14.21 9.24 -9.90
C GLN A 113 -13.10 9.98 -9.16
N SER A 114 -12.56 9.38 -8.11
CA SER A 114 -11.43 9.93 -7.36
C SER A 114 -10.14 9.17 -7.66
N LEU A 115 -9.08 9.90 -7.95
CA LEU A 115 -7.73 9.40 -8.13
C LEU A 115 -6.86 9.87 -6.98
N VAL A 116 -6.29 8.94 -6.23
CA VAL A 116 -5.36 9.21 -5.14
C VAL A 116 -3.96 8.76 -5.54
N LEU A 117 -3.04 9.71 -5.59
CA LEU A 117 -1.62 9.47 -5.81
C LEU A 117 -0.88 9.63 -4.49
N ARG A 118 -0.08 8.63 -4.12
CA ARG A 118 0.86 8.71 -3.01
C ARG A 118 2.27 8.64 -3.57
N VAL A 119 3.01 9.70 -3.36
CA VAL A 119 4.34 9.91 -3.95
C VAL A 119 5.31 10.35 -2.86
N PRO A 120 6.63 10.25 -3.09
CA PRO A 120 7.62 10.87 -2.20
C PRO A 120 7.32 12.36 -2.01
N THR A 121 7.97 12.99 -1.05
CA THR A 121 7.81 14.43 -0.81
C THR A 121 8.11 15.20 -2.09
N LEU A 122 7.16 16.04 -2.52
CA LEU A 122 7.26 16.88 -3.70
C LEU A 122 7.16 18.35 -3.30
N THR A 123 7.82 19.19 -4.06
CA THR A 123 7.56 20.63 -4.01
C THR A 123 6.23 20.97 -4.67
N ALA A 124 5.72 22.18 -4.46
CA ALA A 124 4.48 22.61 -5.08
C ALA A 124 4.56 22.59 -6.63
N ALA A 125 5.71 22.98 -7.19
CA ALA A 125 5.92 22.99 -8.63
C ALA A 125 5.98 21.56 -9.20
N GLN A 126 6.68 20.65 -8.53
CA GLN A 126 6.74 19.23 -8.88
C GLN A 126 5.35 18.57 -8.78
N GLY A 127 4.56 18.92 -7.78
CA GLY A 127 3.18 18.47 -7.64
C GLY A 127 2.30 18.89 -8.82
N GLN A 128 2.39 20.15 -9.25
CA GLN A 128 1.66 20.65 -10.42
C GLN A 128 2.14 19.99 -11.72
N ALA A 129 3.44 19.79 -11.89
CA ALA A 129 4.00 19.09 -13.04
C ALA A 129 3.48 17.64 -13.11
N LEU A 130 3.38 16.96 -11.97
CA LEU A 130 2.82 15.61 -11.87
C LEU A 130 1.34 15.59 -12.25
N ILE A 131 0.52 16.52 -11.74
CA ILE A 131 -0.90 16.62 -12.07
C ILE A 131 -1.08 16.83 -13.57
N THR A 132 -0.35 17.77 -14.16
CA THR A 132 -0.38 18.04 -15.61
C THR A 132 0.03 16.82 -16.44
N ALA A 133 1.01 16.05 -15.98
CA ALA A 133 1.45 14.83 -16.67
C ALA A 133 0.44 13.68 -16.58
N VAL A 134 -0.36 13.63 -15.50
CA VAL A 134 -1.38 12.59 -15.29
C VAL A 134 -2.69 12.89 -15.99
N GLU A 135 -3.00 14.15 -16.22
CA GLU A 135 -4.25 14.60 -16.86
C GLU A 135 -4.55 13.91 -18.21
N PRO A 136 -3.62 13.78 -19.18
CA PRO A 136 -3.89 13.13 -20.46
C PRO A 136 -4.16 11.62 -20.31
N ILE A 137 -3.78 11.01 -19.20
CA ILE A 137 -3.92 9.56 -18.93
C ILE A 137 -5.19 9.28 -18.14
N ALA A 138 -5.43 10.09 -17.10
CA ALA A 138 -6.54 9.90 -16.18
C ALA A 138 -7.83 10.61 -16.65
N GLY A 139 -7.73 11.56 -17.59
CA GLY A 139 -8.83 12.39 -18.04
C GLY A 139 -8.89 13.75 -17.34
N PRO A 140 -9.80 14.63 -17.75
CA PRO A 140 -9.93 15.95 -17.16
C PRO A 140 -10.29 15.87 -15.67
N PHE A 141 -9.76 16.81 -14.92
CA PHE A 141 -10.04 16.94 -13.48
C PHE A 141 -11.03 18.06 -13.23
N VAL A 142 -11.87 17.88 -12.22
CA VAL A 142 -12.83 18.91 -11.79
C VAL A 142 -12.07 20.12 -11.26
N THR A 143 -12.43 21.31 -11.75
CA THR A 143 -11.85 22.56 -11.27
C THR A 143 -12.11 22.73 -9.78
N GLY A 144 -11.07 22.81 -8.95
CA GLY A 144 -11.18 22.88 -7.49
C GLY A 144 -11.33 21.52 -6.78
N GLY A 145 -11.43 20.39 -7.53
CA GLY A 145 -11.44 19.03 -6.99
C GLY A 145 -10.04 18.45 -6.75
N GLN A 146 -9.05 19.31 -6.54
CA GLN A 146 -7.67 18.93 -6.29
C GLN A 146 -7.29 19.21 -4.85
N SER A 147 -6.81 18.21 -4.12
CA SER A 147 -6.24 18.37 -2.78
C SER A 147 -4.82 17.80 -2.77
N VAL A 148 -3.89 18.61 -2.30
CA VAL A 148 -2.49 18.21 -2.13
C VAL A 148 -2.16 18.31 -0.64
N ASP A 149 -1.83 17.19 -0.05
CA ASP A 149 -1.43 17.09 1.35
C ASP A 149 -0.03 16.51 1.46
N THR A 150 0.87 17.27 2.09
CA THR A 150 2.27 16.85 2.28
C THR A 150 2.52 16.57 3.74
N ILE A 151 2.88 15.35 4.04
CA ILE A 151 3.16 14.85 5.39
C ILE A 151 4.67 14.71 5.54
N GLY A 152 5.24 15.47 6.48
CA GLY A 152 6.62 15.26 6.88
C GLY A 152 6.79 13.93 7.62
N PRO A 153 7.99 13.32 7.61
CA PRO A 153 8.26 12.14 8.40
C PRO A 153 8.07 12.44 9.88
N SER A 154 7.18 11.71 10.55
CA SER A 154 7.06 11.78 12.01
C SER A 154 8.13 10.87 12.62
N LEU A 155 9.10 11.47 13.25
CA LEU A 155 10.13 10.80 14.06
C LEU A 155 9.60 10.54 15.46
#